data_6c2bc5c3de1a77f7ec0f835e561db08b
#
_entry.id   6c2bc5c3de1a77f7ec0f835e561db08b
#
_cell.length_a   1.000
_cell.length_b   1.000
_cell.length_c   1.000
_cell.angle_alpha   90.00
_cell.angle_beta   90.00
_cell.angle_gamma   90.00
#
_symmetry.space_group_name_H-M   'P 1'
#
loop_
_entity.id
_entity.type
_entity.pdbx_description
1 polymer ?
#
loop_
_entity_poly.entity_id
_entity_poly.type
_entity_poly.pdbx_seq_one_letter_code
_entity_poly.pdbx_strand_id
1 'polypeptide(L)'
;MTLNKKEIAELILATEDEQEESEKVKDLQKTINRLHKQLDKAKNNKDELSEAIYSAVRDSIADIDIPKVKPPKLTVTKSKNEEVAVITLADWQMGKKTPTYNSEVCQKRIEQYAKKVQEITAIHRKSHTIKKAHIWILGDIVEGVDIFPGQAWVIDSGLYRQIMKNGLETLTNFIREMLATFDEVKVVSVIGNHGRIGRYGTFHPEDNADRILYETTRLMFSGEKRLTWVNPEEFEGDRGWYAVDKIGKYSCLLIHGDQFRGQLGIPWYGVKKKVVAWKALGSQPDMPFPDFKDVAFGHWHQQLTWTDAGITMRCSPSPESNNYYAAENLAALGLPAQRMMFVNPKKGIVTADYENVWLD
;
A
#
# COMPACT_ATOMS: atom_id res chain seq x y z
N MET A 1 51.01 -46.24 -40.58
CA MET A 1 49.79 -45.82 -41.30
C MET A 1 49.89 -44.34 -41.55
N THR A 2 50.11 -43.93 -42.76
CA THR A 2 50.17 -42.55 -43.18
C THR A 2 48.74 -42.12 -43.53
N LEU A 3 48.24 -41.15 -42.81
CA LEU A 3 46.92 -40.53 -43.07
C LEU A 3 46.92 -39.94 -44.48
N ASN A 4 45.82 -40.14 -45.22
CA ASN A 4 45.67 -39.57 -46.56
C ASN A 4 45.36 -38.07 -46.47
N LYS A 5 45.52 -37.33 -47.58
CA LYS A 5 45.30 -35.86 -47.61
C LYS A 5 43.88 -35.43 -47.20
N LYS A 6 42.89 -36.29 -47.32
CA LYS A 6 41.51 -36.01 -46.99
C LYS A 6 41.26 -36.14 -45.48
N GLU A 7 41.87 -37.13 -44.83
CA GLU A 7 41.81 -37.34 -43.39
C GLU A 7 42.56 -36.23 -42.65
N ILE A 8 43.64 -35.71 -43.21
CA ILE A 8 44.38 -34.54 -42.64
C ILE A 8 43.56 -33.27 -42.78
N ALA A 9 42.84 -33.08 -43.87
CA ALA A 9 42.00 -31.89 -44.06
C ALA A 9 40.77 -31.91 -43.10
N GLU A 10 40.14 -33.07 -42.88
CA GLU A 10 39.04 -33.21 -41.89
C GLU A 10 39.50 -32.99 -40.44
N LEU A 11 40.72 -33.39 -40.09
CA LEU A 11 41.34 -33.12 -38.78
C LEU A 11 41.66 -31.64 -38.58
N ILE A 12 42.11 -30.97 -39.62
CA ILE A 12 42.39 -29.51 -39.54
C ILE A 12 41.10 -28.73 -39.40
N LEU A 13 40.05 -29.06 -40.15
CA LEU A 13 38.74 -28.41 -39.99
C LEU A 13 38.13 -28.63 -38.61
N ALA A 14 38.22 -29.85 -38.07
CA ALA A 14 37.73 -30.12 -36.71
C ALA A 14 38.50 -29.34 -35.61
N THR A 15 39.82 -29.12 -35.81
CA THR A 15 40.60 -28.32 -34.87
C THR A 15 40.33 -26.80 -35.00
N GLU A 16 40.02 -26.33 -36.21
CA GLU A 16 39.62 -24.92 -36.43
C GLU A 16 38.20 -24.65 -35.79
N ASP A 17 37.25 -25.57 -35.95
CA ASP A 17 35.93 -25.46 -35.33
C ASP A 17 36.03 -25.49 -33.81
N GLU A 18 36.84 -26.36 -33.19
CA GLU A 18 37.08 -26.38 -31.74
C GLU A 18 37.75 -25.11 -31.23
N GLN A 19 38.66 -24.49 -31.99
CA GLN A 19 39.27 -23.23 -31.65
C GLN A 19 38.29 -22.07 -31.75
N GLU A 20 37.43 -22.02 -32.74
CA GLU A 20 36.40 -21.02 -32.93
C GLU A 20 35.33 -21.10 -31.82
N GLU A 21 34.92 -22.32 -31.42
CA GLU A 21 34.01 -22.55 -30.28
C GLU A 21 34.65 -22.12 -28.96
N SER A 22 35.94 -22.38 -28.74
CA SER A 22 36.69 -21.94 -27.56
C SER A 22 36.81 -20.42 -27.47
N GLU A 23 36.99 -19.71 -28.58
CA GLU A 23 37.01 -18.25 -28.62
C GLU A 23 35.61 -17.65 -28.35
N LYS A 24 34.55 -18.20 -28.90
CA LYS A 24 33.17 -17.80 -28.63
C LYS A 24 32.82 -17.96 -27.14
N VAL A 25 33.21 -19.08 -26.51
CA VAL A 25 33.02 -19.33 -25.09
C VAL A 25 33.78 -18.29 -24.24
N LYS A 26 35.01 -17.95 -24.60
CA LYS A 26 35.78 -16.89 -23.88
C LYS A 26 35.15 -15.52 -24.01
N ASP A 27 34.59 -15.17 -25.16
CA ASP A 27 33.94 -13.88 -25.36
C ASP A 27 32.57 -13.80 -24.65
N LEU A 28 31.82 -14.90 -24.59
CA LEU A 28 30.63 -15.01 -23.79
C LEU A 28 30.95 -14.85 -22.29
N GLN A 29 32.02 -15.47 -21.80
CA GLN A 29 32.48 -15.35 -20.42
C GLN A 29 32.88 -13.92 -20.07
N LYS A 30 33.57 -13.21 -20.97
CA LYS A 30 33.89 -11.78 -20.80
C LYS A 30 32.63 -10.92 -20.75
N THR A 31 31.66 -11.22 -21.58
CA THR A 31 30.37 -10.53 -21.63
C THR A 31 29.56 -10.73 -20.34
N ILE A 32 29.50 -11.98 -19.85
CA ILE A 32 28.86 -12.33 -18.57
C ILE A 32 29.53 -11.58 -17.41
N ASN A 33 30.86 -11.58 -17.35
CA ASN A 33 31.60 -10.86 -16.29
C ASN A 33 31.40 -9.35 -16.35
N ARG A 34 31.27 -8.77 -17.56
CA ARG A 34 30.93 -7.35 -17.72
C ARG A 34 29.52 -7.03 -17.25
N LEU A 35 28.56 -7.90 -17.60
CA LEU A 35 27.15 -7.73 -17.16
C LEU A 35 27.02 -7.89 -15.65
N HIS A 36 27.72 -8.85 -15.02
CA HIS A 36 27.78 -8.96 -13.56
C HIS A 36 28.30 -7.70 -12.90
N LYS A 37 29.44 -7.14 -13.38
CA LYS A 37 29.96 -5.88 -12.87
C LYS A 37 29.00 -4.70 -13.03
N GLN A 38 28.27 -4.64 -14.14
CA GLN A 38 27.24 -3.62 -14.35
C GLN A 38 26.03 -3.81 -13.42
N LEU A 39 25.66 -5.07 -13.18
CA LEU A 39 24.59 -5.42 -12.24
C LEU A 39 24.96 -5.05 -10.80
N ASP A 40 26.18 -5.40 -10.36
CA ASP A 40 26.67 -5.07 -9.02
C ASP A 40 26.77 -3.55 -8.82
N LYS A 41 27.25 -2.81 -9.83
CA LYS A 41 27.29 -1.35 -9.79
C LYS A 41 25.87 -0.75 -9.75
N ALA A 42 24.91 -1.34 -10.46
CA ALA A 42 23.52 -0.91 -10.41
C ALA A 42 22.87 -1.22 -9.06
N LYS A 43 23.19 -2.37 -8.43
CA LYS A 43 22.74 -2.71 -7.07
C LYS A 43 23.28 -1.74 -6.03
N ASN A 44 24.59 -1.50 -6.03
CA ASN A 44 25.21 -0.57 -5.07
C ASN A 44 24.64 0.85 -5.17
N ASN A 45 24.38 1.36 -6.39
CA ASN A 45 23.74 2.66 -6.55
C ASN A 45 22.29 2.69 -6.01
N LYS A 46 21.63 1.54 -5.93
CA LYS A 46 20.26 1.42 -5.43
C LYS A 46 20.22 1.37 -3.91
N ASP A 47 21.16 0.65 -3.29
CA ASP A 47 21.31 0.61 -1.83
C ASP A 47 21.69 2.01 -1.30
N GLU A 48 22.57 2.75 -2.00
CA GLU A 48 22.90 4.14 -1.71
C GLU A 48 21.68 5.07 -1.79
N LEU A 49 20.75 4.85 -2.71
CA LEU A 49 19.52 5.65 -2.83
C LEU A 49 18.57 5.40 -1.65
N SER A 50 18.36 4.15 -1.28
CA SER A 50 17.54 3.80 -0.12
C SER A 50 18.12 4.38 1.17
N GLU A 51 19.43 4.21 1.41
CA GLU A 51 20.11 4.80 2.56
C GLU A 51 20.05 6.33 2.57
N ALA A 52 20.20 6.98 1.41
CA ALA A 52 20.09 8.43 1.31
C ALA A 52 18.67 8.92 1.64
N ILE A 53 17.64 8.20 1.21
CA ILE A 53 16.24 8.50 1.56
C ILE A 53 16.03 8.33 3.06
N TYR A 54 16.45 7.21 3.66
CA TYR A 54 16.33 6.96 5.10
C TYR A 54 17.07 8.00 5.94
N SER A 55 18.28 8.38 5.53
CA SER A 55 19.06 9.42 6.21
C SER A 55 18.38 10.80 6.13
N ALA A 56 17.93 11.20 4.94
CA ALA A 56 17.23 12.46 4.75
C ALA A 56 15.90 12.52 5.54
N VAL A 57 15.19 11.39 5.65
CA VAL A 57 13.99 11.26 6.49
C VAL A 57 14.33 11.47 7.95
N ARG A 58 15.33 10.76 8.47
CA ARG A 58 15.76 10.85 9.87
C ARG A 58 16.18 12.27 10.24
N ASP A 59 16.98 12.90 9.40
CA ASP A 59 17.49 14.26 9.64
C ASP A 59 16.37 15.30 9.58
N SER A 60 15.38 15.09 8.68
CA SER A 60 14.22 15.98 8.57
C SER A 60 13.25 15.87 9.76
N ILE A 61 13.19 14.72 10.43
CA ILE A 61 12.31 14.51 11.60
C ILE A 61 12.90 15.11 12.87
N ALA A 62 14.24 15.15 13.00
CA ALA A 62 14.91 15.57 14.22
C ALA A 62 14.55 16.99 14.65
N ASP A 63 14.18 17.86 13.71
CA ASP A 63 13.87 19.28 13.93
C ASP A 63 12.37 19.63 13.89
N ILE A 64 11.47 18.63 13.74
CA ILE A 64 10.03 18.88 13.63
C ILE A 64 9.39 18.86 15.02
N ASP A 65 9.03 20.04 15.55
CA ASP A 65 8.15 20.16 16.72
C ASP A 65 6.67 20.08 16.27
N ILE A 66 6.01 18.98 16.61
CA ILE A 66 4.59 18.81 16.32
C ILE A 66 3.77 19.39 17.47
N PRO A 67 2.95 20.42 17.22
CA PRO A 67 2.08 20.96 18.23
C PRO A 67 1.16 19.89 18.82
N LYS A 68 1.10 19.79 20.15
CA LYS A 68 0.21 18.84 20.85
C LYS A 68 -1.24 19.07 20.45
N VAL A 69 -1.91 18.03 20.05
CA VAL A 69 -3.33 18.06 19.67
C VAL A 69 -4.18 18.04 20.95
N LYS A 70 -5.06 19.04 21.13
CA LYS A 70 -5.98 19.06 22.26
C LYS A 70 -7.01 17.93 22.12
N PRO A 71 -7.25 17.15 23.18
CA PRO A 71 -8.28 16.13 23.15
C PRO A 71 -9.67 16.74 22.94
N PRO A 72 -10.60 16.02 22.29
CA PRO A 72 -11.94 16.52 22.04
C PRO A 72 -12.70 16.68 23.35
N LYS A 73 -13.53 17.72 23.43
CA LYS A 73 -14.54 17.87 24.50
C LYS A 73 -15.78 17.09 24.07
N LEU A 74 -15.80 15.78 24.29
CA LEU A 74 -16.94 14.96 23.91
C LEU A 74 -18.10 15.15 24.89
N THR A 75 -19.25 15.56 24.37
CA THR A 75 -20.52 15.42 25.09
C THR A 75 -20.94 13.96 24.99
N VAL A 76 -20.63 13.17 26.02
CA VAL A 76 -20.95 11.74 26.03
C VAL A 76 -22.47 11.59 26.23
N THR A 77 -23.20 11.22 25.21
CA THR A 77 -24.53 10.63 25.38
C THR A 77 -24.37 9.34 26.19
N LYS A 78 -25.17 9.16 27.25
CA LYS A 78 -25.18 7.93 28.07
C LYS A 78 -25.76 6.72 27.29
N SER A 79 -25.43 6.60 26.00
CA SER A 79 -25.87 5.47 25.18
C SER A 79 -25.11 4.22 25.58
N LYS A 80 -25.83 3.12 25.78
CA LYS A 80 -25.25 1.78 25.99
C LYS A 80 -24.66 1.17 24.72
N ASN A 81 -24.89 1.78 23.57
CA ASN A 81 -24.42 1.29 22.28
C ASN A 81 -23.08 1.97 21.93
N GLU A 82 -22.00 1.28 22.22
CA GLU A 82 -20.65 1.71 21.83
C GLU A 82 -20.36 1.29 20.40
N GLU A 83 -19.81 2.21 19.62
CA GLU A 83 -19.27 1.97 18.29
C GLU A 83 -17.87 2.52 18.17
N VAL A 84 -17.10 1.91 17.30
CA VAL A 84 -15.76 2.36 16.87
C VAL A 84 -15.87 2.81 15.41
N ALA A 85 -15.41 4.02 15.12
CA ALA A 85 -15.31 4.50 13.76
C ALA A 85 -14.14 3.81 13.06
N VAL A 86 -14.36 3.33 11.85
CA VAL A 86 -13.30 2.77 11.00
C VAL A 86 -13.21 3.62 9.74
N ILE A 87 -12.03 4.16 9.50
CA ILE A 87 -11.76 5.15 8.46
C ILE A 87 -10.71 4.56 7.53
N THR A 88 -11.03 4.44 6.25
CA THR A 88 -10.12 3.82 5.29
C THR A 88 -9.37 4.89 4.50
N LEU A 89 -8.07 4.74 4.38
CA LEU A 89 -7.19 5.53 3.52
C LEU A 89 -6.59 4.56 2.50
N ALA A 90 -6.91 4.74 1.22
CA ALA A 90 -6.45 3.86 0.16
C ALA A 90 -6.20 4.63 -1.14
N ASP A 91 -5.18 4.20 -1.86
CA ASP A 91 -4.97 4.58 -3.25
C ASP A 91 -4.96 6.10 -3.48
N TRP A 92 -4.28 6.84 -2.58
CA TRP A 92 -4.13 8.29 -2.76
C TRP A 92 -3.29 8.61 -3.99
N GLN A 93 -2.35 7.74 -4.31
CA GLN A 93 -1.41 7.92 -5.41
C GLN A 93 -0.84 9.34 -5.45
N MET A 94 -0.36 9.80 -4.27
CA MET A 94 0.28 11.11 -4.13
C MET A 94 1.44 11.25 -5.10
N GLY A 95 1.36 12.21 -5.98
CA GLY A 95 2.33 12.41 -7.07
C GLY A 95 1.81 12.03 -8.45
N LYS A 96 0.66 11.36 -8.58
CA LYS A 96 0.04 11.06 -9.87
C LYS A 96 -0.49 12.33 -10.52
N LYS A 97 -0.42 12.38 -11.83
CA LYS A 97 -0.93 13.48 -12.66
C LYS A 97 -1.91 12.97 -13.70
N THR A 98 -3.14 13.46 -13.62
CA THR A 98 -4.19 13.33 -14.66
C THR A 98 -4.71 14.72 -15.02
N PRO A 99 -5.63 14.89 -15.97
CA PRO A 99 -6.22 16.20 -16.27
C PRO A 99 -6.92 16.87 -15.09
N THR A 100 -7.41 16.09 -14.12
CA THR A 100 -8.20 16.59 -12.99
C THR A 100 -7.66 16.13 -11.64
N TYR A 101 -6.47 15.52 -11.61
CA TYR A 101 -5.84 15.02 -10.39
C TYR A 101 -4.34 15.32 -10.38
N ASN A 102 -3.85 15.74 -9.22
CA ASN A 102 -2.45 15.94 -8.90
C ASN A 102 -2.27 15.94 -7.37
N SER A 103 -1.05 16.13 -6.89
CA SER A 103 -0.77 16.15 -5.43
C SER A 103 -1.60 17.20 -4.69
N GLU A 104 -1.83 18.38 -5.25
CA GLU A 104 -2.61 19.43 -4.59
C GLU A 104 -4.11 19.07 -4.49
N VAL A 105 -4.67 18.49 -5.57
CA VAL A 105 -6.05 17.98 -5.55
C VAL A 105 -6.20 16.84 -4.55
N CYS A 106 -5.21 15.93 -4.49
CA CYS A 106 -5.18 14.87 -3.48
C CYS A 106 -5.27 15.45 -2.06
N GLN A 107 -4.39 16.39 -1.72
CA GLN A 107 -4.38 17.05 -0.40
C GLN A 107 -5.74 17.65 -0.05
N LYS A 108 -6.32 18.43 -0.96
CA LYS A 108 -7.65 19.06 -0.77
C LYS A 108 -8.76 18.02 -0.54
N ARG A 109 -8.74 16.90 -1.30
CA ARG A 109 -9.71 15.83 -1.15
C ARG A 109 -9.57 15.10 0.20
N ILE A 110 -8.34 14.89 0.67
CA ILE A 110 -8.12 14.27 1.97
C ILE A 110 -8.49 15.20 3.13
N GLU A 111 -8.25 16.50 3.00
CA GLU A 111 -8.78 17.49 3.97
C GLU A 111 -10.32 17.49 4.01
N GLN A 112 -10.96 17.43 2.85
CA GLN A 112 -12.41 17.31 2.75
C GLN A 112 -12.91 15.99 3.36
N TYR A 113 -12.18 14.89 3.13
CA TYR A 113 -12.50 13.61 3.75
C TYR A 113 -12.47 13.69 5.28
N ALA A 114 -11.43 14.30 5.86
CA ALA A 114 -11.36 14.50 7.31
C ALA A 114 -12.59 15.25 7.86
N LYS A 115 -13.03 16.32 7.19
CA LYS A 115 -14.24 17.07 7.57
C LYS A 115 -15.50 16.21 7.49
N LYS A 116 -15.66 15.44 6.42
CA LYS A 116 -16.82 14.53 6.24
C LYS A 116 -16.83 13.42 7.29
N VAL A 117 -15.66 12.87 7.66
CA VAL A 117 -15.54 11.91 8.78
C VAL A 117 -16.03 12.52 10.09
N GLN A 118 -15.67 13.77 10.37
CA GLN A 118 -16.13 14.51 11.57
C GLN A 118 -17.64 14.70 11.56
N GLU A 119 -18.22 15.14 10.43
CA GLU A 119 -19.66 15.35 10.25
C GLU A 119 -20.45 14.05 10.43
N ILE A 120 -20.06 12.96 9.74
CA ILE A 120 -20.69 11.66 9.85
C ILE A 120 -20.61 11.14 11.29
N THR A 121 -19.43 11.27 11.93
CA THR A 121 -19.25 10.88 13.33
C THR A 121 -20.16 11.67 14.26
N ALA A 122 -20.31 12.98 14.04
CA ALA A 122 -21.19 13.83 14.83
C ALA A 122 -22.68 13.41 14.70
N ILE A 123 -23.10 12.99 13.51
CA ILE A 123 -24.45 12.44 13.28
C ILE A 123 -24.64 11.15 14.09
N HIS A 124 -23.71 10.20 14.01
CA HIS A 124 -23.78 8.93 14.74
C HIS A 124 -23.71 9.11 16.27
N ARG A 125 -22.96 10.08 16.76
CA ARG A 125 -22.85 10.41 18.19
C ARG A 125 -24.16 10.84 18.83
N LYS A 126 -25.18 11.20 18.05
CA LYS A 126 -26.52 11.50 18.58
C LYS A 126 -27.19 10.30 19.22
N SER A 127 -26.84 9.08 18.75
CA SER A 127 -27.44 7.82 19.21
C SER A 127 -26.44 6.80 19.74
N HIS A 128 -25.14 6.96 19.48
CA HIS A 128 -24.07 6.03 19.84
C HIS A 128 -22.94 6.71 20.61
N THR A 129 -22.27 5.96 21.48
CA THR A 129 -21.01 6.39 22.10
C THR A 129 -19.85 6.03 21.17
N ILE A 130 -19.20 7.03 20.57
CA ILE A 130 -18.09 6.85 19.65
C ILE A 130 -16.87 7.65 20.14
N LYS A 131 -15.95 6.98 20.84
CA LYS A 131 -14.74 7.56 21.41
C LYS A 131 -13.49 7.20 20.63
N LYS A 132 -13.50 6.07 19.94
CA LYS A 132 -12.34 5.48 19.28
C LYS A 132 -12.50 5.48 17.76
N ALA A 133 -11.38 5.70 17.09
CA ALA A 133 -11.28 5.50 15.66
C ALA A 133 -10.15 4.52 15.33
N HIS A 134 -10.39 3.65 14.36
CA HIS A 134 -9.35 2.87 13.69
C HIS A 134 -9.17 3.41 12.27
N ILE A 135 -7.96 3.74 11.91
CA ILE A 135 -7.58 4.19 10.57
C ILE A 135 -6.91 3.01 9.88
N TRP A 136 -7.50 2.54 8.79
CA TRP A 136 -6.93 1.50 7.96
C TRP A 136 -6.26 2.12 6.73
N ILE A 137 -4.95 2.00 6.63
CA ILE A 137 -4.20 2.45 5.46
C ILE A 137 -3.94 1.23 4.58
N LEU A 138 -4.57 1.20 3.40
CA LEU A 138 -4.59 0.02 2.52
C LEU A 138 -3.56 0.08 1.38
N GLY A 139 -2.56 0.95 1.51
CA GLY A 139 -1.46 1.06 0.54
C GLY A 139 -1.74 2.04 -0.61
N ASP A 140 -0.74 2.20 -1.46
CA ASP A 140 -0.70 3.11 -2.60
C ASP A 140 -1.00 4.57 -2.21
N ILE A 141 -0.45 4.97 -1.05
CA ILE A 141 -0.50 6.37 -0.61
C ILE A 141 0.40 7.24 -1.49
N VAL A 142 1.53 6.70 -1.94
CA VAL A 142 2.40 7.32 -2.95
C VAL A 142 2.18 6.71 -4.33
N GLU A 143 2.41 7.50 -5.39
CA GLU A 143 2.36 7.01 -6.78
C GLU A 143 3.60 6.22 -7.19
N GLY A 144 4.76 6.53 -6.59
CA GLY A 144 6.05 6.00 -7.05
C GLY A 144 6.61 6.71 -8.27
N VAL A 145 7.66 6.16 -8.87
CA VAL A 145 8.37 6.81 -10.00
C VAL A 145 8.83 5.88 -11.11
N ASP A 146 8.94 4.55 -10.85
CA ASP A 146 9.42 3.54 -11.83
C ASP A 146 8.76 2.17 -11.60
N ILE A 147 7.45 2.16 -11.40
CA ILE A 147 6.67 0.95 -11.18
C ILE A 147 6.30 0.28 -12.50
N PHE A 148 6.02 1.11 -13.51
CA PHE A 148 5.70 0.68 -14.86
C PHE A 148 6.33 1.61 -15.92
N PRO A 149 6.54 1.13 -17.15
CA PRO A 149 7.08 1.96 -18.22
C PRO A 149 6.22 3.19 -18.51
N GLY A 150 6.84 4.37 -18.59
CA GLY A 150 6.16 5.63 -18.91
C GLY A 150 5.58 6.36 -17.69
N GLN A 151 5.66 5.83 -16.49
CA GLN A 151 5.16 6.46 -15.28
C GLN A 151 5.71 7.88 -15.06
N ALA A 152 6.98 8.13 -15.41
CA ALA A 152 7.61 9.43 -15.28
C ALA A 152 6.87 10.57 -16.00
N TRP A 153 6.00 10.26 -16.97
CA TRP A 153 5.23 11.25 -17.74
C TRP A 153 3.87 11.55 -17.11
N VAL A 154 3.43 10.72 -16.19
CA VAL A 154 2.13 10.82 -15.52
C VAL A 154 2.25 11.07 -14.01
N ILE A 155 3.37 11.66 -13.60
CA ILE A 155 3.60 12.13 -12.22
C ILE A 155 3.84 13.64 -12.21
N ASP A 156 3.47 14.28 -11.11
CA ASP A 156 3.69 15.72 -10.89
C ASP A 156 4.92 16.01 -10.01
N SER A 157 5.43 14.98 -9.34
CA SER A 157 6.52 15.13 -8.38
C SER A 157 7.35 13.86 -8.24
N GLY A 158 8.63 14.02 -7.95
CA GLY A 158 9.53 12.90 -7.63
C GLY A 158 9.25 12.30 -6.25
N LEU A 159 9.80 11.11 -6.00
CA LEU A 159 9.55 10.29 -4.82
C LEU A 159 9.78 11.05 -3.50
N TYR A 160 10.85 11.85 -3.42
CA TYR A 160 11.12 12.69 -2.25
C TYR A 160 9.94 13.62 -1.90
N ARG A 161 9.34 14.29 -2.90
CA ARG A 161 8.20 15.18 -2.67
C ARG A 161 6.95 14.39 -2.32
N GLN A 162 6.73 13.26 -2.97
CA GLN A 162 5.58 12.39 -2.68
C GLN A 162 5.61 11.95 -1.21
N ILE A 163 6.78 11.56 -0.68
CA ILE A 163 6.93 11.11 0.71
C ILE A 163 7.02 12.30 1.66
N MET A 164 8.08 13.11 1.53
CA MET A 164 8.53 14.06 2.56
C MET A 164 7.83 15.40 2.57
N LYS A 165 7.14 15.77 1.51
CA LYS A 165 6.42 17.03 1.42
C LYS A 165 4.91 16.77 1.43
N ASN A 166 4.39 16.28 0.32
CA ASN A 166 2.95 16.17 0.13
C ASN A 166 2.34 15.04 0.99
N GLY A 167 2.93 13.84 0.97
CA GLY A 167 2.41 12.68 1.70
C GLY A 167 2.50 12.86 3.22
N LEU A 168 3.67 13.26 3.71
CA LEU A 168 3.91 13.45 5.14
C LEU A 168 3.01 14.54 5.73
N GLU A 169 2.91 15.69 5.06
CA GLU A 169 2.04 16.78 5.49
C GLU A 169 0.57 16.35 5.51
N THR A 170 0.10 15.73 4.43
CA THR A 170 -1.29 15.32 4.30
C THR A 170 -1.67 14.27 5.35
N LEU A 171 -0.85 13.23 5.52
CA LEU A 171 -1.12 12.15 6.46
C LEU A 171 -1.03 12.64 7.92
N THR A 172 -0.03 13.46 8.23
CA THR A 172 0.11 14.10 9.56
C THR A 172 -1.10 14.96 9.90
N ASN A 173 -1.54 15.82 8.99
CA ASN A 173 -2.70 16.67 9.20
C ASN A 173 -3.98 15.84 9.36
N PHE A 174 -4.17 14.80 8.55
CA PHE A 174 -5.31 13.90 8.70
C PHE A 174 -5.34 13.23 10.08
N ILE A 175 -4.22 12.69 10.57
CA ILE A 175 -4.14 12.06 11.90
C ILE A 175 -4.40 13.08 12.99
N ARG A 176 -3.91 14.31 12.86
CA ARG A 176 -4.19 15.41 13.83
C ARG A 176 -5.68 15.71 13.93
N GLU A 177 -6.37 15.79 12.80
CA GLU A 177 -7.83 16.00 12.77
C GLU A 177 -8.57 14.82 13.44
N MET A 178 -8.11 13.59 13.24
CA MET A 178 -8.69 12.42 13.92
C MET A 178 -8.42 12.45 15.44
N LEU A 179 -7.23 12.83 15.88
CA LEU A 179 -6.90 13.01 17.29
C LEU A 179 -7.67 14.17 17.94
N ALA A 180 -8.06 15.19 17.17
CA ALA A 180 -8.95 16.26 17.63
C ALA A 180 -10.42 15.80 17.72
N THR A 181 -10.78 14.73 17.03
CA THR A 181 -12.14 14.20 16.92
C THR A 181 -12.41 13.03 17.87
N PHE A 182 -11.42 12.19 18.14
CA PHE A 182 -11.55 10.97 18.93
C PHE A 182 -10.63 10.96 20.14
N ASP A 183 -11.05 10.27 21.20
CA ASP A 183 -10.24 10.13 22.44
C ASP A 183 -9.03 9.21 22.20
N GLU A 184 -9.19 8.17 21.37
CA GLU A 184 -8.16 7.21 21.02
C GLU A 184 -8.20 6.95 19.50
N VAL A 185 -7.04 6.91 18.88
CA VAL A 185 -6.85 6.61 17.45
C VAL A 185 -5.88 5.45 17.32
N LYS A 186 -6.27 4.43 16.56
CA LYS A 186 -5.39 3.32 16.18
C LYS A 186 -5.21 3.33 14.68
N VAL A 187 -3.97 3.33 14.22
CA VAL A 187 -3.62 3.17 12.81
C VAL A 187 -3.14 1.75 12.56
N VAL A 188 -3.66 1.11 11.53
CA VAL A 188 -3.19 -0.17 11.01
C VAL A 188 -2.93 0.01 9.53
N SER A 189 -1.69 -0.24 9.09
CA SER A 189 -1.26 0.06 7.74
C SER A 189 -0.72 -1.16 7.01
N VAL A 190 -0.98 -1.28 5.73
CA VAL A 190 -0.35 -2.21 4.79
C VAL A 190 0.25 -1.43 3.62
N ILE A 191 1.27 -1.97 3.00
CA ILE A 191 1.94 -1.34 1.86
C ILE A 191 1.25 -1.67 0.55
N GLY A 192 1.33 -0.74 -0.41
CA GLY A 192 0.83 -0.93 -1.77
C GLY A 192 1.92 -1.27 -2.78
N ASN A 193 1.50 -1.55 -4.01
CA ASN A 193 2.42 -1.90 -5.08
C ASN A 193 3.08 -0.68 -5.75
N HIS A 194 2.46 0.50 -5.68
CA HIS A 194 3.05 1.76 -6.15
C HIS A 194 4.15 2.29 -5.22
N GLY A 195 4.11 1.92 -3.94
CA GLY A 195 5.18 2.25 -2.99
C GLY A 195 6.51 1.54 -3.24
N ARG A 196 6.57 0.51 -4.10
CA ARG A 196 7.82 -0.21 -4.39
C ARG A 196 8.90 0.72 -4.92
N ILE A 197 10.14 0.50 -4.48
CA ILE A 197 11.30 1.19 -5.02
C ILE A 197 11.79 0.42 -6.26
N GLY A 198 11.30 0.84 -7.44
CA GLY A 198 11.58 0.22 -8.72
C GLY A 198 10.66 -0.97 -9.05
N ARG A 199 11.02 -1.70 -10.11
CA ARG A 199 10.20 -2.78 -10.67
C ARG A 199 10.11 -3.98 -9.74
N TYR A 200 9.03 -4.74 -9.88
CA TYR A 200 8.78 -5.94 -9.07
C TYR A 200 10.00 -6.88 -9.03
N GLY A 201 10.39 -7.28 -7.81
CA GLY A 201 11.49 -8.21 -7.58
C GLY A 201 12.90 -7.61 -7.71
N THR A 202 13.04 -6.28 -7.87
CA THR A 202 14.36 -5.63 -7.95
C THR A 202 14.92 -5.17 -6.62
N PHE A 203 14.04 -4.96 -5.61
CA PHE A 203 14.41 -4.57 -4.25
C PHE A 203 13.75 -5.49 -3.23
N HIS A 204 14.24 -5.44 -2.00
CA HIS A 204 13.58 -6.12 -0.92
C HIS A 204 12.18 -5.52 -0.69
N PRO A 205 11.14 -6.32 -0.38
CA PRO A 205 9.79 -5.79 -0.13
C PRO A 205 9.69 -4.78 1.02
N GLU A 206 10.67 -4.78 1.92
CA GLU A 206 10.82 -3.80 2.98
C GLU A 206 11.08 -2.39 2.43
N ASP A 207 11.81 -2.29 1.32
CA ASP A 207 12.10 -1.03 0.63
C ASP A 207 10.85 -0.56 -0.12
N ASN A 208 9.98 0.13 0.62
CA ASN A 208 8.70 0.60 0.10
C ASN A 208 8.44 2.04 0.57
N ALA A 209 8.08 2.90 -0.36
CA ALA A 209 7.86 4.32 -0.11
C ALA A 209 6.66 4.59 0.80
N ASP A 210 5.60 3.77 0.73
CA ASP A 210 4.50 3.83 1.69
C ASP A 210 5.02 3.56 3.11
N ARG A 211 5.85 2.52 3.28
CA ARG A 211 6.44 2.18 4.59
C ARG A 211 7.28 3.33 5.14
N ILE A 212 8.12 3.96 4.31
CA ILE A 212 8.93 5.13 4.70
C ILE A 212 8.00 6.26 5.19
N LEU A 213 6.94 6.55 4.46
CA LEU A 213 5.96 7.55 4.83
C LEU A 213 5.27 7.21 6.17
N TYR A 214 4.87 5.95 6.37
CA TYR A 214 4.19 5.51 7.59
C TYR A 214 5.10 5.59 8.80
N GLU A 215 6.33 5.09 8.71
CA GLU A 215 7.30 5.14 9.80
C GLU A 215 7.69 6.57 10.14
N THR A 216 7.89 7.42 9.14
CA THR A 216 8.16 8.84 9.33
C THR A 216 7.01 9.51 10.08
N THR A 217 5.78 9.28 9.64
CA THR A 217 4.59 9.84 10.31
C THR A 217 4.45 9.31 11.74
N ARG A 218 4.64 8.01 11.96
CA ARG A 218 4.60 7.40 13.29
C ARG A 218 5.61 8.03 14.25
N LEU A 219 6.84 8.25 13.79
CA LEU A 219 7.89 8.89 14.59
C LEU A 219 7.52 10.32 14.99
N MET A 220 6.86 11.09 14.12
CA MET A 220 6.37 12.42 14.43
C MET A 220 5.37 12.43 15.59
N PHE A 221 4.59 11.36 15.77
CA PHE A 221 3.63 11.22 16.86
C PHE A 221 4.15 10.39 18.05
N SER A 222 5.44 10.14 18.17
CA SER A 222 6.01 9.28 19.23
C SER A 222 5.67 9.72 20.65
N GLY A 223 5.39 11.00 20.87
CA GLY A 223 4.94 11.57 22.16
C GLY A 223 3.41 11.55 22.38
N GLU A 224 2.60 11.17 21.40
CA GLU A 224 1.13 11.19 21.51
C GLU A 224 0.59 9.83 22.01
N LYS A 225 0.26 9.76 23.29
CA LYS A 225 -0.18 8.53 23.96
C LYS A 225 -1.54 8.01 23.50
N ARG A 226 -2.36 8.86 22.84
CA ARG A 226 -3.68 8.49 22.33
C ARG A 226 -3.63 7.85 20.95
N LEU A 227 -2.45 7.86 20.31
CA LEU A 227 -2.21 7.23 19.04
C LEU A 227 -1.47 5.91 19.23
N THR A 228 -2.05 4.84 18.71
CA THR A 228 -1.37 3.54 18.55
C THR A 228 -1.19 3.28 17.07
N TRP A 229 0.04 2.96 16.65
CA TRP A 229 0.32 2.59 15.27
C TRP A 229 0.81 1.14 15.20
N VAL A 230 0.15 0.35 14.39
CA VAL A 230 0.47 -1.07 14.16
C VAL A 230 0.84 -1.21 12.69
N ASN A 231 2.10 -1.48 12.42
CA ASN A 231 2.54 -1.91 11.11
C ASN A 231 2.15 -3.36 10.86
N PRO A 232 2.14 -3.81 9.60
CA PRO A 232 1.83 -5.19 9.28
C PRO A 232 2.68 -6.17 10.12
N GLU A 233 2.06 -7.26 10.56
CA GLU A 233 2.81 -8.35 11.17
C GLU A 233 3.84 -8.85 10.17
N GLU A 234 5.08 -8.94 10.62
CA GLU A 234 6.20 -9.44 9.84
C GLU A 234 5.93 -10.92 9.54
N PHE A 235 5.71 -11.21 8.29
CA PHE A 235 5.73 -12.57 7.77
C PHE A 235 7.11 -12.84 7.18
N GLU A 236 7.53 -14.10 7.03
CA GLU A 236 8.85 -14.47 6.51
C GLU A 236 9.34 -13.47 5.43
N GLY A 237 10.41 -12.72 5.74
CA GLY A 237 10.99 -11.71 4.86
C GLY A 237 10.34 -10.33 4.90
N ASP A 238 9.68 -9.94 5.98
CA ASP A 238 9.21 -8.57 6.27
C ASP A 238 8.36 -7.92 5.16
N ARG A 239 7.53 -8.69 4.52
CA ARG A 239 6.81 -8.23 3.33
C ARG A 239 5.75 -7.19 3.62
N GLY A 240 5.20 -7.14 4.84
CA GLY A 240 4.20 -6.15 5.24
C GLY A 240 2.92 -6.14 4.39
N TRP A 241 2.57 -7.23 3.72
CA TRP A 241 1.51 -7.27 2.73
C TRP A 241 0.11 -7.43 3.32
N TYR A 242 -0.01 -7.83 4.60
CA TYR A 242 -1.29 -7.92 5.30
C TYR A 242 -1.19 -7.52 6.76
N ALA A 243 -2.33 -7.16 7.33
CA ALA A 243 -2.52 -7.03 8.77
C ALA A 243 -3.91 -7.52 9.14
N VAL A 244 -4.14 -7.88 10.40
CA VAL A 244 -5.50 -8.14 10.91
C VAL A 244 -5.80 -7.17 12.04
N ASP A 245 -6.77 -6.29 11.81
CA ASP A 245 -7.25 -5.41 12.86
C ASP A 245 -8.39 -6.05 13.65
N LYS A 246 -8.29 -5.99 14.98
CA LYS A 246 -9.29 -6.51 15.91
C LYS A 246 -9.98 -5.36 16.63
N ILE A 247 -11.31 -5.34 16.54
CA ILE A 247 -12.19 -4.35 17.20
C ILE A 247 -13.18 -5.10 18.08
N GLY A 248 -12.78 -5.42 19.31
CA GLY A 248 -13.53 -6.31 20.18
C GLY A 248 -13.71 -7.70 19.55
N LYS A 249 -14.96 -8.11 19.28
CA LYS A 249 -15.30 -9.39 18.63
C LYS A 249 -15.24 -9.35 17.09
N TYR A 250 -15.01 -8.18 16.51
CA TYR A 250 -14.83 -8.02 15.07
C TYR A 250 -13.36 -8.13 14.69
N SER A 251 -13.08 -8.72 13.54
CA SER A 251 -11.72 -8.77 12.96
C SER A 251 -11.79 -8.62 11.45
N CYS A 252 -10.87 -7.85 10.89
CA CYS A 252 -10.78 -7.62 9.45
C CYS A 252 -9.36 -7.83 8.95
N LEU A 253 -9.23 -8.64 7.90
CA LEU A 253 -7.99 -8.77 7.16
C LEU A 253 -7.82 -7.54 6.27
N LEU A 254 -6.72 -6.84 6.43
CA LEU A 254 -6.33 -5.69 5.64
C LEU A 254 -5.23 -6.10 4.68
N ILE A 255 -5.40 -5.82 3.40
CA ILE A 255 -4.42 -6.05 2.34
C ILE A 255 -4.51 -4.91 1.33
N HIS A 256 -3.49 -4.76 0.50
CA HIS A 256 -3.59 -3.77 -0.58
C HIS A 256 -4.54 -4.24 -1.70
N GLY A 257 -4.42 -5.46 -2.20
CA GLY A 257 -5.29 -6.01 -3.24
C GLY A 257 -4.59 -6.40 -4.55
N ASP A 258 -3.30 -6.06 -4.71
CA ASP A 258 -2.46 -6.47 -5.83
C ASP A 258 -2.22 -7.99 -5.86
N GLN A 259 -2.51 -8.68 -4.75
CA GLN A 259 -2.49 -10.13 -4.67
C GLN A 259 -3.61 -10.79 -5.49
N PHE A 260 -4.66 -10.06 -5.85
CA PHE A 260 -5.78 -10.60 -6.63
C PHE A 260 -5.54 -10.46 -8.13
N ARG A 261 -5.97 -11.45 -8.88
CA ARG A 261 -6.08 -11.34 -10.34
C ARG A 261 -7.52 -10.97 -10.68
N GLY A 262 -7.68 -9.87 -11.42
CA GLY A 262 -8.97 -9.42 -11.92
C GLY A 262 -9.17 -9.74 -13.39
N GLN A 263 -10.40 -9.68 -13.85
CA GLN A 263 -10.79 -9.70 -15.25
C GLN A 263 -11.74 -8.52 -15.48
N LEU A 264 -11.51 -7.74 -16.52
CA LEU A 264 -12.30 -6.55 -16.85
C LEU A 264 -12.41 -5.55 -15.69
N GLY A 265 -11.32 -5.33 -14.95
CA GLY A 265 -11.28 -4.37 -13.83
C GLY A 265 -11.99 -4.83 -12.55
N ILE A 266 -12.55 -6.04 -12.50
CA ILE A 266 -13.27 -6.56 -11.33
C ILE A 266 -12.63 -7.88 -10.88
N PRO A 267 -12.14 -7.98 -9.63
CA PRO A 267 -11.41 -9.17 -9.17
C PRO A 267 -12.28 -10.24 -8.49
N TRP A 268 -13.58 -10.37 -8.80
CA TRP A 268 -14.52 -11.26 -8.13
C TRP A 268 -13.98 -12.67 -7.85
N TYR A 269 -13.56 -13.36 -8.91
CA TYR A 269 -13.08 -14.73 -8.78
C TYR A 269 -11.75 -14.82 -8.05
N GLY A 270 -10.83 -13.89 -8.34
CA GLY A 270 -9.52 -13.81 -7.69
C GLY A 270 -9.62 -13.58 -6.19
N VAL A 271 -10.48 -12.66 -5.78
CA VAL A 271 -10.75 -12.36 -4.36
C VAL A 271 -11.38 -13.58 -3.68
N LYS A 272 -12.50 -14.10 -4.21
CA LYS A 272 -13.19 -15.27 -3.65
C LYS A 272 -12.23 -16.43 -3.42
N LYS A 273 -11.47 -16.81 -4.45
CA LYS A 273 -10.53 -17.93 -4.38
C LYS A 273 -9.49 -17.77 -3.28
N LYS A 274 -8.86 -16.58 -3.19
CA LYS A 274 -7.81 -16.33 -2.20
C LYS A 274 -8.35 -16.15 -0.79
N VAL A 275 -9.44 -15.38 -0.63
CA VAL A 275 -10.02 -15.12 0.68
C VAL A 275 -10.49 -16.42 1.35
N VAL A 276 -11.15 -17.32 0.60
CA VAL A 276 -11.55 -18.63 1.12
C VAL A 276 -10.34 -19.48 1.51
N ALA A 277 -9.26 -19.47 0.68
CA ALA A 277 -8.03 -20.18 1.02
C ALA A 277 -7.34 -19.61 2.26
N TRP A 278 -7.21 -18.30 2.38
CA TRP A 278 -6.64 -17.65 3.58
C TRP A 278 -7.48 -17.92 4.83
N LYS A 279 -8.81 -17.92 4.72
CA LYS A 279 -9.69 -18.28 5.82
C LYS A 279 -9.46 -19.72 6.28
N ALA A 280 -9.27 -20.65 5.34
CA ALA A 280 -8.93 -22.03 5.66
C ALA A 280 -7.54 -22.16 6.33
N LEU A 281 -6.53 -21.38 5.88
CA LEU A 281 -5.23 -21.31 6.51
C LEU A 281 -5.31 -20.78 7.95
N GLY A 282 -6.03 -19.68 8.17
CA GLY A 282 -6.21 -19.08 9.50
C GLY A 282 -6.98 -19.97 10.48
N SER A 283 -7.65 -21.01 10.00
CA SER A 283 -8.34 -22.01 10.84
C SER A 283 -7.44 -23.17 11.28
N GLN A 284 -6.21 -23.27 10.80
CA GLN A 284 -5.26 -24.31 11.15
C GLN A 284 -4.46 -23.93 12.40
N PRO A 285 -4.36 -24.79 13.44
CA PRO A 285 -3.71 -24.45 14.70
C PRO A 285 -2.25 -24.04 14.57
N ASP A 286 -1.53 -24.64 13.63
CA ASP A 286 -0.09 -24.48 13.46
C ASP A 286 0.29 -23.51 12.30
N MET A 287 -0.71 -22.82 11.74
CA MET A 287 -0.46 -21.88 10.65
C MET A 287 -0.32 -20.45 11.18
N PRO A 288 0.71 -19.71 10.72
CA PRO A 288 0.94 -18.35 11.18
C PRO A 288 -0.09 -17.33 10.66
N PHE A 289 -1.00 -17.74 9.77
CA PHE A 289 -2.00 -16.83 9.20
C PHE A 289 -3.16 -16.61 10.19
N PRO A 290 -3.43 -15.36 10.60
CA PRO A 290 -4.45 -15.08 11.60
C PRO A 290 -5.87 -15.27 11.09
N ASP A 291 -6.82 -15.64 11.97
CA ASP A 291 -8.23 -15.72 11.63
C ASP A 291 -8.86 -14.31 11.52
N PHE A 292 -9.81 -14.14 10.59
CA PHE A 292 -10.52 -12.89 10.32
C PHE A 292 -11.99 -13.15 9.98
N LYS A 293 -12.85 -12.14 10.16
CA LYS A 293 -14.27 -12.18 9.76
C LYS A 293 -14.50 -11.60 8.38
N ASP A 294 -13.92 -10.43 8.11
CA ASP A 294 -14.11 -9.66 6.89
C ASP A 294 -12.77 -9.33 6.25
N VAL A 295 -12.78 -8.81 5.04
CA VAL A 295 -11.59 -8.37 4.29
C VAL A 295 -11.81 -6.97 3.76
N ALA A 296 -10.82 -6.10 3.91
CA ALA A 296 -10.77 -4.77 3.30
C ALA A 296 -9.52 -4.63 2.43
N PHE A 297 -9.67 -4.03 1.26
CA PHE A 297 -8.57 -3.84 0.30
C PHE A 297 -8.79 -2.62 -0.60
N GLY A 298 -7.73 -2.10 -1.20
CA GLY A 298 -7.67 -1.03 -2.20
C GLY A 298 -7.36 -1.55 -3.59
N HIS A 299 -6.37 -0.92 -4.26
CA HIS A 299 -5.76 -1.29 -5.54
C HIS A 299 -6.67 -1.17 -6.77
N TRP A 300 -7.93 -1.54 -6.65
CA TRP A 300 -8.87 -1.61 -7.77
C TRP A 300 -9.60 -0.29 -8.01
N HIS A 301 -9.45 0.69 -7.10
CA HIS A 301 -10.09 2.01 -7.15
C HIS A 301 -11.61 1.96 -7.31
N GLN A 302 -12.22 0.84 -6.93
CA GLN A 302 -13.65 0.58 -7.10
C GLN A 302 -14.35 0.49 -5.74
N GLN A 303 -15.55 1.01 -5.70
CA GLN A 303 -16.44 0.86 -4.54
C GLN A 303 -17.21 -0.45 -4.68
N LEU A 304 -16.70 -1.50 -4.07
CA LEU A 304 -17.32 -2.81 -4.13
C LEU A 304 -17.50 -3.37 -2.72
N THR A 305 -18.70 -3.88 -2.46
CA THR A 305 -19.00 -4.63 -1.26
C THR A 305 -19.86 -5.85 -1.62
N TRP A 306 -19.40 -7.00 -1.20
CA TRP A 306 -20.19 -8.22 -1.33
C TRP A 306 -19.87 -9.21 -0.23
N THR A 307 -20.78 -10.11 0.05
CA THR A 307 -20.61 -11.16 1.04
C THR A 307 -20.67 -12.51 0.35
N ASP A 308 -19.69 -13.36 0.61
CA ASP A 308 -19.66 -14.74 0.15
C ASP A 308 -19.15 -15.65 1.27
N ALA A 309 -19.83 -16.80 1.46
CA ALA A 309 -19.53 -17.74 2.53
C ALA A 309 -19.46 -17.09 3.95
N GLY A 310 -20.24 -16.05 4.20
CA GLY A 310 -20.27 -15.35 5.48
C GLY A 310 -19.13 -14.36 5.70
N ILE A 311 -18.27 -14.13 4.71
CA ILE A 311 -17.18 -13.17 4.74
C ILE A 311 -17.56 -11.97 3.88
N THR A 312 -17.54 -10.77 4.45
CA THR A 312 -17.76 -9.53 3.69
C THR A 312 -16.44 -8.98 3.18
N MET A 313 -16.38 -8.76 1.89
CA MET A 313 -15.24 -8.23 1.17
C MET A 313 -15.52 -6.81 0.74
N ARG A 314 -14.64 -5.87 1.11
CA ARG A 314 -14.80 -4.42 0.88
C ARG A 314 -13.61 -3.90 0.11
N CYS A 315 -13.86 -3.48 -1.12
CA CYS A 315 -12.89 -2.69 -1.89
C CYS A 315 -13.10 -1.20 -1.59
N SER A 316 -12.02 -0.50 -1.36
CA SER A 316 -12.05 0.95 -1.13
C SER A 316 -11.89 1.70 -2.44
N PRO A 317 -12.70 2.75 -2.69
CA PRO A 317 -12.46 3.66 -3.80
C PRO A 317 -11.21 4.52 -3.55
N SER A 318 -10.70 5.14 -4.61
CA SER A 318 -9.58 6.08 -4.61
C SER A 318 -10.07 7.53 -4.61
N PRO A 319 -9.32 8.49 -4.07
CA PRO A 319 -9.56 9.91 -4.28
C PRO A 319 -9.14 10.40 -5.67
N GLU A 320 -8.55 9.52 -6.49
CA GLU A 320 -8.12 9.81 -7.86
C GLU A 320 -9.31 10.09 -8.80
N SER A 321 -9.07 10.84 -9.88
CA SER A 321 -10.05 11.09 -10.93
C SER A 321 -9.41 11.10 -12.31
N ASN A 322 -10.19 10.74 -13.34
CA ASN A 322 -9.82 10.74 -14.75
C ASN A 322 -8.52 9.98 -15.06
N ASN A 323 -8.40 8.77 -14.54
CA ASN A 323 -7.32 7.86 -14.85
C ASN A 323 -7.52 7.29 -16.28
N TYR A 324 -6.78 7.81 -17.24
CA TYR A 324 -6.86 7.36 -18.64
C TYR A 324 -6.47 5.90 -18.82
N TYR A 325 -5.46 5.40 -18.09
CA TYR A 325 -5.09 4.00 -18.17
C TYR A 325 -6.23 3.07 -17.73
N ALA A 326 -6.90 3.42 -16.64
CA ALA A 326 -8.03 2.63 -16.16
C ALA A 326 -9.22 2.72 -17.12
N ALA A 327 -9.49 3.90 -17.70
CA ALA A 327 -10.56 4.07 -18.66
C ALA A 327 -10.28 3.31 -19.97
N GLU A 328 -9.07 3.41 -20.52
CA GLU A 328 -8.69 2.82 -21.80
C GLU A 328 -8.52 1.30 -21.71
N ASN A 329 -7.80 0.81 -20.67
CA ASN A 329 -7.37 -0.59 -20.61
C ASN A 329 -8.29 -1.48 -19.76
N LEU A 330 -9.01 -0.89 -18.79
CA LEU A 330 -9.86 -1.63 -17.86
C LEU A 330 -11.34 -1.28 -18.00
N ALA A 331 -11.68 -0.29 -18.82
CA ALA A 331 -13.04 0.30 -18.90
C ALA A 331 -13.59 0.65 -17.49
N ALA A 332 -12.69 1.01 -16.58
CA ALA A 332 -12.97 1.32 -15.19
C ALA A 332 -12.73 2.81 -14.95
N LEU A 333 -13.72 3.51 -14.43
CA LEU A 333 -13.60 4.91 -14.00
C LEU A 333 -14.29 5.04 -12.64
N GLY A 334 -13.47 5.15 -11.58
CA GLY A 334 -13.98 5.45 -10.24
C GLY A 334 -14.35 6.91 -10.09
N LEU A 335 -15.30 7.21 -9.21
CA LEU A 335 -15.54 8.56 -8.73
C LEU A 335 -14.73 8.80 -7.45
N PRO A 336 -14.20 10.02 -7.25
CA PRO A 336 -13.36 10.32 -6.10
C PRO A 336 -14.09 10.10 -4.78
N ALA A 337 -13.65 9.11 -4.02
CA ALA A 337 -14.24 8.80 -2.72
C ALA A 337 -13.24 8.07 -1.83
N GLN A 338 -13.58 7.97 -0.56
CA GLN A 338 -12.97 7.06 0.41
C GLN A 338 -14.09 6.38 1.20
N ARG A 339 -13.75 5.39 2.01
CA ARG A 339 -14.71 4.58 2.75
C ARG A 339 -14.64 4.85 4.25
N MET A 340 -15.80 4.85 4.92
CA MET A 340 -15.92 4.92 6.36
C MET A 340 -16.98 3.97 6.85
N MET A 341 -16.80 3.32 8.01
CA MET A 341 -17.82 2.47 8.61
C MET A 341 -17.81 2.57 10.14
N PHE A 342 -18.83 2.03 10.77
CA PHE A 342 -18.92 1.90 12.23
C PHE A 342 -19.06 0.44 12.62
N VAL A 343 -18.35 0.06 13.67
CA VAL A 343 -18.31 -1.31 14.18
C VAL A 343 -18.78 -1.34 15.63
N ASN A 344 -19.71 -2.24 15.95
CA ASN A 344 -20.05 -2.52 17.33
C ASN A 344 -19.07 -3.58 17.89
N PRO A 345 -18.18 -3.21 18.82
CA PRO A 345 -17.12 -4.11 19.28
C PRO A 345 -17.66 -5.31 20.08
N LYS A 346 -18.80 -5.14 20.78
CA LYS A 346 -19.42 -6.21 21.59
C LYS A 346 -20.12 -7.25 20.75
N LYS A 347 -20.83 -6.82 19.70
CA LYS A 347 -21.52 -7.71 18.76
C LYS A 347 -20.58 -8.28 17.71
N GLY A 348 -19.48 -7.57 17.40
CA GLY A 348 -18.52 -7.92 16.37
C GLY A 348 -19.11 -7.81 14.96
N ILE A 349 -19.90 -6.76 14.70
CA ILE A 349 -20.54 -6.51 13.42
C ILE A 349 -20.34 -5.05 12.99
N VAL A 350 -20.35 -4.84 11.69
CA VAL A 350 -20.46 -3.51 11.08
C VAL A 350 -21.91 -3.06 11.22
N THR A 351 -22.15 -1.88 11.77
CA THR A 351 -23.47 -1.30 12.03
C THR A 351 -23.88 -0.26 10.99
N ALA A 352 -22.90 0.41 10.39
CA ALA A 352 -23.10 1.30 9.26
C ALA A 352 -21.87 1.25 8.36
N ASP A 353 -22.06 1.32 7.06
CA ASP A 353 -21.02 1.25 6.05
C ASP A 353 -21.28 2.32 4.98
N TYR A 354 -20.44 3.36 5.01
CA TYR A 354 -20.43 4.43 4.02
C TYR A 354 -19.40 4.05 2.94
N GLU A 355 -19.87 3.31 1.95
CA GLU A 355 -19.04 2.84 0.83
C GLU A 355 -18.38 3.98 0.07
N ASN A 356 -19.07 5.12 0.01
CA ASN A 356 -18.65 6.31 -0.70
C ASN A 356 -18.82 7.54 0.17
N VAL A 357 -17.73 8.03 0.71
CA VAL A 357 -17.62 9.39 1.19
C VAL A 357 -17.04 10.20 0.02
N TRP A 358 -17.91 10.84 -0.75
CA TRP A 358 -17.55 11.59 -1.96
C TRP A 358 -16.62 12.75 -1.66
N LEU A 359 -15.67 13.03 -2.58
CA LEU A 359 -14.60 14.00 -2.38
C LEU A 359 -14.57 15.13 -3.43
N ASP A 360 -15.66 15.31 -4.14
CA ASP A 360 -15.85 16.45 -5.07
C ASP A 360 -16.80 17.49 -4.49
#